data_22752b5268c15b366c5f057353474cdb
#
_entry.id   22752b5268c15b366c5f057353474cdb
#
_cell.length_a   1.000
_cell.length_b   1.000
_cell.length_c   1.000
_cell.angle_alpha   90.00
_cell.angle_beta   90.00
_cell.angle_gamma   90.00
#
_symmetry.space_group_name_H-M   'P 1'
#
loop_
_entity.id
_entity.type
_entity.pdbx_description
1 polymer ?
#
loop_
_entity_poly.entity_id
_entity_poly.type
_entity_poly.pdbx_seq_one_letter_code
_entity_poly.pdbx_strand_id
1 'polypeptide(L)'
;MAKSIVDKKFKIKKKAGKGGWSYVVLTGIPASLRSPLGLVRVKGFVDTYELRQFNLLPMKNGSMLLPLKAPLRKAIKKKEGDSVRVTLFVDKSPVETPEEILDSLADSPRAYEFFLKLSDSNKKYYIDWIEDAKKIETKAARIVKMIKLLERGKKFWDWPAQDSR
;
A
#
# COMPACT_ATOMS: atom_id res chain seq x y z
N MET A 1 24.10 -6.85 5.68
CA MET A 1 22.75 -7.46 5.81
C MET A 1 21.80 -6.50 6.47
N ALA A 2 20.61 -6.38 5.92
CA ALA A 2 19.58 -5.54 6.51
C ALA A 2 19.08 -6.14 7.82
N LYS A 3 18.95 -5.32 8.85
CA LYS A 3 18.36 -5.76 10.11
C LYS A 3 16.85 -5.67 10.02
N SER A 4 16.15 -6.64 10.61
CA SER A 4 14.70 -6.58 10.74
C SER A 4 14.32 -5.40 11.64
N ILE A 5 13.28 -4.68 11.26
CA ILE A 5 12.70 -3.61 12.09
C ILE A 5 11.65 -4.18 13.05
N VAL A 6 11.12 -5.35 12.74
CA VAL A 6 10.18 -6.10 13.57
C VAL A 6 10.50 -7.58 13.43
N ASP A 7 10.55 -8.30 14.55
CA ASP A 7 10.69 -9.75 14.57
C ASP A 7 10.12 -10.28 15.89
N LYS A 8 8.80 -10.34 15.97
CA LYS A 8 8.05 -10.73 17.18
C LYS A 8 6.74 -11.40 16.84
N LYS A 9 6.13 -12.02 17.85
CA LYS A 9 4.76 -12.51 17.76
C LYS A 9 3.78 -11.42 18.21
N PHE A 10 2.66 -11.32 17.51
CA PHE A 10 1.59 -10.38 17.81
C PHE A 10 0.24 -11.08 17.72
N LYS A 11 -0.72 -10.59 18.50
CA LYS A 11 -2.11 -11.05 18.39
C LYS A 11 -2.83 -10.31 17.28
N ILE A 12 -3.61 -11.04 16.51
CA ILE A 12 -4.47 -10.46 15.50
C ILE A 12 -5.64 -9.78 16.19
N LYS A 13 -5.86 -8.51 15.84
CA LYS A 13 -7.00 -7.71 16.30
C LYS A 13 -7.96 -7.49 15.14
N LYS A 14 -9.21 -7.24 15.46
CA LYS A 14 -10.24 -6.95 14.49
C LYS A 14 -10.96 -5.67 14.87
N LYS A 15 -11.15 -4.78 13.90
CA LYS A 15 -11.92 -3.56 14.13
C LYS A 15 -13.39 -3.93 14.28
N ALA A 16 -14.03 -3.41 15.34
CA ALA A 16 -15.44 -3.63 15.60
C ALA A 16 -16.29 -2.94 14.53
N GLY A 17 -17.45 -3.52 14.23
CA GLY A 17 -18.43 -2.93 13.33
C GLY A 17 -18.56 -3.65 11.99
N LYS A 18 -19.52 -3.19 11.20
CA LYS A 18 -19.83 -3.75 9.88
C LYS A 18 -18.66 -3.47 8.93
N GLY A 19 -18.15 -4.52 8.29
CA GLY A 19 -16.98 -4.40 7.43
C GLY A 19 -15.65 -4.33 8.18
N GLY A 20 -15.63 -4.74 9.45
CA GLY A 20 -14.41 -4.76 10.26
C GLY A 20 -13.30 -5.59 9.63
N TRP A 21 -12.10 -5.08 9.68
CA TRP A 21 -10.92 -5.70 9.11
C TRP A 21 -9.92 -6.07 10.20
N SER A 22 -9.08 -7.06 9.91
CA SER A 22 -8.09 -7.57 10.86
C SER A 22 -6.76 -6.84 10.69
N TYR A 23 -6.04 -6.69 11.80
CA TYR A 23 -4.77 -5.98 11.80
C TYR A 23 -3.89 -6.39 12.97
N VAL A 24 -2.63 -6.01 12.91
CA VAL A 24 -1.67 -6.15 13.98
C VAL A 24 -1.13 -4.77 14.31
N VAL A 25 -0.97 -4.46 15.61
CA VAL A 25 -0.38 -3.20 16.06
C VAL A 25 1.11 -3.41 16.32
N LEU A 26 1.94 -2.65 15.61
CA LEU A 26 3.40 -2.72 15.72
C LEU A 26 3.91 -1.51 16.50
N THR A 27 4.72 -1.77 17.53
CA THR A 27 5.35 -0.74 18.33
C THR A 27 6.86 -0.74 18.10
N GLY A 28 7.53 0.38 18.44
CA GLY A 28 8.98 0.46 18.35
C GLY A 28 9.56 0.71 16.98
N ILE A 29 8.73 1.03 15.98
CA ILE A 29 9.22 1.38 14.65
C ILE A 29 9.70 2.84 14.67
N PRO A 30 10.98 3.11 14.29
CA PRO A 30 11.50 4.46 14.33
C PRO A 30 10.72 5.43 13.44
N ALA A 31 10.40 6.61 13.97
CA ALA A 31 9.69 7.66 13.22
C ALA A 31 10.49 8.13 12.00
N SER A 32 11.81 8.01 12.04
CA SER A 32 12.70 8.39 10.93
C SER A 32 12.47 7.56 9.66
N LEU A 33 11.84 6.39 9.80
CA LEU A 33 11.51 5.52 8.66
C LEU A 33 10.22 5.91 7.95
N ARG A 34 9.45 6.83 8.52
CA ARG A 34 8.15 7.23 7.96
C ARG A 34 8.33 8.17 6.77
N SER A 35 7.51 7.96 5.75
CA SER A 35 7.37 8.90 4.65
C SER A 35 6.65 10.17 5.11
N PRO A 36 6.60 11.24 4.29
CA PRO A 36 5.81 12.43 4.63
C PRO A 36 4.34 12.15 4.92
N LEU A 37 3.79 11.06 4.38
CA LEU A 37 2.41 10.63 4.65
C LEU A 37 2.29 9.76 5.91
N GLY A 38 3.39 9.53 6.62
CA GLY A 38 3.42 8.71 7.82
C GLY A 38 3.51 7.22 7.57
N LEU A 39 3.68 6.79 6.33
CA LEU A 39 3.73 5.38 5.97
C LEU A 39 5.15 4.82 6.06
N VAL A 40 5.25 3.53 6.36
CA VAL A 40 6.53 2.80 6.29
C VAL A 40 6.35 1.65 5.31
N ARG A 41 7.14 1.66 4.23
CA ARG A 41 7.11 0.58 3.23
C ARG A 41 8.03 -0.56 3.68
N VAL A 42 7.47 -1.76 3.78
CA VAL A 42 8.16 -2.93 4.33
C VAL A 42 8.05 -4.14 3.41
N LYS A 43 8.96 -5.08 3.63
CA LYS A 43 8.93 -6.43 3.09
C LYS A 43 9.20 -7.41 4.22
N GLY A 44 8.89 -8.66 4.03
CA GLY A 44 9.16 -9.70 5.02
C GLY A 44 8.08 -10.76 5.05
N PHE A 45 7.73 -11.21 6.25
CA PHE A 45 6.81 -12.33 6.41
C PHE A 45 5.83 -12.10 7.56
N VAL A 46 4.59 -12.55 7.35
CA VAL A 46 3.63 -12.80 8.44
C VAL A 46 3.44 -14.32 8.45
N ASP A 47 3.96 -15.00 9.46
CA ASP A 47 4.13 -16.46 9.48
C ASP A 47 4.88 -16.89 8.20
N THR A 48 4.22 -17.62 7.30
CA THR A 48 4.80 -18.07 6.03
C THR A 48 4.42 -17.20 4.84
N TYR A 49 3.58 -16.19 5.05
CA TYR A 49 3.09 -15.32 3.98
C TYR A 49 4.07 -14.19 3.72
N GLU A 50 4.58 -14.13 2.49
CA GLU A 50 5.55 -13.10 2.11
C GLU A 50 4.88 -11.77 1.79
N LEU A 51 5.45 -10.68 2.30
CA LEU A 51 5.04 -9.32 2.01
C LEU A 51 6.13 -8.62 1.18
N ARG A 52 5.71 -7.87 0.17
CA ARG A 52 6.61 -7.03 -0.64
C ARG A 52 5.94 -5.68 -0.88
N GLN A 53 6.73 -4.62 -0.78
CA GLN A 53 6.25 -3.25 -1.03
C GLN A 53 4.93 -2.97 -0.30
N PHE A 54 4.86 -3.39 0.96
CA PHE A 54 3.66 -3.29 1.77
C PHE A 54 3.75 -2.05 2.66
N ASN A 55 2.68 -1.25 2.72
CA ASN A 55 2.66 -0.04 3.54
C ASN A 55 2.06 -0.32 4.91
N LEU A 56 2.83 0.00 5.96
CA LEU A 56 2.30 0.11 7.31
C LEU A 56 1.62 1.47 7.45
N LEU A 57 0.51 1.50 8.17
CA LEU A 57 -0.29 2.71 8.34
C LEU A 57 -0.04 3.34 9.72
N PRO A 58 0.03 4.67 9.82
CA PRO A 58 0.23 5.32 11.11
C PRO A 58 -1.02 5.28 11.99
N MET A 59 -0.81 5.14 13.29
CA MET A 59 -1.86 5.26 14.30
C MET A 59 -1.65 6.52 15.11
N LYS A 60 -2.72 7.04 15.74
CA LYS A 60 -2.68 8.28 16.53
C LYS A 60 -1.70 8.22 17.69
N ASN A 61 -1.48 7.04 18.27
CA ASN A 61 -0.60 6.86 19.43
C ASN A 61 0.88 6.66 19.07
N GLY A 62 1.26 6.87 17.82
CA GLY A 62 2.63 6.67 17.35
C GLY A 62 2.96 5.24 16.92
N SER A 63 2.07 4.29 17.14
CA SER A 63 2.23 2.92 16.66
C SER A 63 1.95 2.85 15.16
N MET A 64 2.36 1.73 14.54
CA MET A 64 2.06 1.44 13.14
C MET A 64 1.08 0.26 13.07
N LEU A 65 0.27 0.25 12.05
CA LEU A 65 -0.75 -0.76 11.85
C LEU A 65 -0.42 -1.58 10.61
N LEU A 66 -0.42 -2.91 10.77
CA LEU A 66 -0.24 -3.86 9.67
C LEU A 66 -1.60 -4.49 9.34
N PRO A 67 -2.23 -4.08 8.23
CA PRO A 67 -3.50 -4.70 7.81
C PRO A 67 -3.29 -6.15 7.39
N LEU A 68 -4.17 -7.03 7.85
CA LEU A 68 -4.17 -8.44 7.44
C LEU A 68 -5.37 -8.69 6.53
N LYS A 69 -5.16 -8.55 5.24
CA LYS A 69 -6.22 -8.74 4.23
C LYS A 69 -6.65 -10.20 4.14
N ALA A 70 -7.85 -10.44 3.60
CA ALA A 70 -8.42 -11.77 3.50
C ALA A 70 -7.50 -12.81 2.82
N PRO A 71 -6.82 -12.51 1.71
CA PRO A 71 -5.90 -13.48 1.09
C PRO A 71 -4.79 -13.93 2.05
N LEU A 72 -4.22 -12.99 2.82
CA LEU A 72 -3.18 -13.29 3.80
C LEU A 72 -3.74 -14.19 4.90
N ARG A 73 -4.90 -13.84 5.47
CA ARG A 73 -5.52 -14.61 6.55
C ARG A 73 -5.86 -16.02 6.10
N LYS A 74 -6.34 -16.19 4.88
CA LYS A 74 -6.63 -17.51 4.30
C LYS A 74 -5.36 -18.33 4.14
N ALA A 75 -4.29 -17.71 3.69
CA ALA A 75 -3.01 -18.40 3.47
C ALA A 75 -2.40 -18.91 4.76
N ILE A 76 -2.47 -18.13 5.85
CA ILE A 76 -1.92 -18.55 7.15
C ILE A 76 -2.93 -19.26 8.03
N LYS A 77 -4.20 -19.33 7.63
CA LYS A 77 -5.30 -19.99 8.35
C LYS A 77 -5.46 -19.47 9.79
N LYS A 78 -5.42 -18.16 9.97
CA LYS A 78 -5.55 -17.49 11.27
C LYS A 78 -6.57 -16.37 11.24
N LYS A 79 -7.09 -16.05 12.42
CA LYS A 79 -8.14 -15.02 12.61
C LYS A 79 -7.90 -14.26 13.91
N GLU A 80 -8.79 -13.32 14.22
CA GLU A 80 -8.75 -12.57 15.47
C GLU A 80 -8.50 -13.45 16.69
N GLY A 81 -7.59 -13.02 17.54
CA GLY A 81 -7.19 -13.73 18.74
C GLY A 81 -6.01 -14.68 18.55
N ASP A 82 -5.75 -15.10 17.32
CA ASP A 82 -4.59 -15.95 17.02
C ASP A 82 -3.31 -15.09 17.04
N SER A 83 -2.18 -15.75 17.30
CA SER A 83 -0.86 -15.11 17.27
C SER A 83 -0.18 -15.37 15.93
N VAL A 84 0.50 -14.36 15.41
CA VAL A 84 1.30 -14.45 14.18
C VAL A 84 2.71 -13.94 14.46
N ARG A 85 3.69 -14.56 13.83
CA ARG A 85 5.06 -14.03 13.83
C ARG A 85 5.21 -13.06 12.69
N VAL A 86 5.62 -11.85 13.02
CA VAL A 86 5.83 -10.78 12.04
C VAL A 86 7.32 -10.46 11.97
N THR A 87 7.91 -10.66 10.80
CA THR A 87 9.31 -10.33 10.54
C THR A 87 9.35 -9.35 9.38
N LEU A 88 9.76 -8.12 9.64
CA LEU A 88 9.71 -7.05 8.65
C LEU A 88 11.07 -6.38 8.48
N PHE A 89 11.34 -5.98 7.25
CA PHE A 89 12.50 -5.19 6.85
C PHE A 89 12.00 -3.95 6.09
N VAL A 90 12.76 -2.87 6.12
CA VAL A 90 12.46 -1.72 5.27
C VAL A 90 12.60 -2.15 3.81
N ASP A 91 11.59 -1.88 3.00
CA ASP A 91 11.64 -2.18 1.57
C ASP A 91 12.09 -0.95 0.79
N LYS A 92 13.32 -0.99 0.31
CA LYS A 92 13.94 0.07 -0.49
C LYS A 92 13.90 -0.24 -1.99
N SER A 93 13.24 -1.32 -2.39
CA SER A 93 13.14 -1.67 -3.80
C SER A 93 12.40 -0.57 -4.57
N PRO A 94 12.81 -0.27 -5.82
CA PRO A 94 12.11 0.71 -6.63
C PRO A 94 10.70 0.22 -6.97
N VAL A 95 9.76 1.16 -7.05
CA VAL A 95 8.41 0.86 -7.50
C VAL A 95 8.45 0.68 -9.02
N GLU A 96 8.10 -0.52 -9.48
CA GLU A 96 8.00 -0.81 -10.90
C GLU A 96 6.61 -0.47 -11.40
N THR A 97 6.54 0.30 -12.49
CA THR A 97 5.28 0.61 -13.13
C THR A 97 4.97 -0.44 -14.19
N PRO A 98 3.79 -1.09 -14.16
CA PRO A 98 3.40 -2.02 -15.20
C PRO A 98 3.47 -1.39 -16.59
N GLU A 99 3.93 -2.16 -17.56
CA GLU A 99 4.12 -1.69 -18.94
C GLU A 99 2.81 -1.15 -19.53
N GLU A 100 1.70 -1.76 -19.23
CA GLU A 100 0.37 -1.32 -19.68
C GLU A 100 0.06 0.11 -19.24
N ILE A 101 0.45 0.47 -18.02
CA ILE A 101 0.26 1.83 -17.50
C ILE A 101 1.19 2.81 -18.21
N LEU A 102 2.45 2.41 -18.40
CA LEU A 102 3.42 3.25 -19.12
C LEU A 102 2.99 3.49 -20.57
N ASP A 103 2.50 2.46 -21.25
CA ASP A 103 2.00 2.58 -22.61
C ASP A 103 0.82 3.54 -22.70
N SER A 104 -0.08 3.48 -21.72
CA SER A 104 -1.23 4.38 -21.66
C SER A 104 -0.79 5.83 -21.42
N LEU A 105 0.23 6.04 -20.58
CA LEU A 105 0.77 7.37 -20.31
C LEU A 105 1.49 7.96 -21.53
N ALA A 106 2.05 7.11 -22.38
CA ALA A 106 2.79 7.55 -23.57
C ALA A 106 1.92 8.39 -24.52
N ASP A 107 0.61 8.21 -24.50
CA ASP A 107 -0.33 8.98 -25.33
C ASP A 107 -0.60 10.37 -24.76
N SER A 108 -0.16 10.68 -23.56
CA SER A 108 -0.30 11.98 -22.93
C SER A 108 1.05 12.45 -22.36
N PRO A 109 1.85 13.17 -23.16
CA PRO A 109 3.19 13.60 -22.71
C PRO A 109 3.17 14.39 -21.40
N ARG A 110 2.18 15.22 -21.18
CA ARG A 110 2.06 16.02 -19.96
C ARG A 110 1.81 15.15 -18.74
N ALA A 111 0.89 14.18 -18.84
CA ALA A 111 0.61 13.24 -17.76
C ALA A 111 1.82 12.36 -17.48
N TYR A 112 2.47 11.87 -18.51
CA TYR A 112 3.66 11.03 -18.41
C TYR A 112 4.80 11.76 -17.70
N GLU A 113 5.08 12.99 -18.08
CA GLU A 113 6.12 13.80 -17.45
C GLU A 113 5.84 14.02 -15.96
N PHE A 114 4.61 14.36 -15.62
CA PHE A 114 4.22 14.57 -14.22
C PHE A 114 4.33 13.27 -13.42
N PHE A 115 3.89 12.14 -14.00
CA PHE A 115 4.00 10.84 -13.35
C PHE A 115 5.45 10.48 -13.01
N LEU A 116 6.37 10.71 -13.94
CA LEU A 116 7.79 10.41 -13.71
C LEU A 116 8.39 11.22 -12.57
N LYS A 117 7.86 12.41 -12.30
CA LYS A 117 8.31 13.29 -11.21
C LYS A 117 7.70 12.91 -9.85
N LEU A 118 6.70 12.05 -9.83
CA LEU A 118 6.10 11.61 -8.57
C LEU A 118 7.09 10.79 -7.74
N SER A 119 6.95 10.88 -6.40
CA SER A 119 7.66 9.96 -5.52
C SER A 119 7.20 8.52 -5.76
N ASP A 120 8.01 7.55 -5.37
CA ASP A 120 7.63 6.13 -5.48
C ASP A 120 6.32 5.82 -4.76
N SER A 121 6.12 6.43 -3.59
CA SER A 121 4.86 6.25 -2.85
C SER A 121 3.66 6.76 -3.64
N ASN A 122 3.77 7.94 -4.24
CA ASN A 122 2.68 8.51 -5.03
C ASN A 122 2.41 7.71 -6.31
N LYS A 123 3.45 7.20 -6.97
CA LYS A 123 3.28 6.28 -8.10
C LYS A 123 2.55 5.02 -7.66
N LYS A 124 2.95 4.45 -6.53
CA LYS A 124 2.38 3.21 -6.02
C LYS A 124 0.90 3.34 -5.70
N TYR A 125 0.44 4.47 -5.19
CA TYR A 125 -1.00 4.67 -4.93
C TYR A 125 -1.83 4.55 -6.20
N TYR A 126 -1.39 5.18 -7.29
CA TYR A 126 -2.06 5.05 -8.58
C TYR A 126 -2.01 3.63 -9.11
N ILE A 127 -0.82 3.01 -9.06
CA ILE A 127 -0.62 1.65 -9.56
C ILE A 127 -1.50 0.65 -8.81
N ASP A 128 -1.47 0.68 -7.48
CA ASP A 128 -2.24 -0.25 -6.66
C ASP A 128 -3.74 -0.08 -6.89
N TRP A 129 -4.21 1.15 -6.99
CA TRP A 129 -5.62 1.43 -7.26
C TRP A 129 -6.06 0.89 -8.62
N ILE A 130 -5.23 1.04 -9.65
CA ILE A 130 -5.51 0.51 -10.99
C ILE A 130 -5.47 -1.02 -10.98
N GLU A 131 -4.43 -1.61 -10.38
CA GLU A 131 -4.26 -3.06 -10.33
C GLU A 131 -5.31 -3.76 -9.46
N ASP A 132 -5.92 -3.04 -8.52
CA ASP A 132 -6.97 -3.57 -7.64
C ASP A 132 -8.32 -3.74 -8.36
N ALA A 133 -8.45 -3.23 -9.58
CA ALA A 133 -9.66 -3.38 -10.38
C ALA A 133 -9.82 -4.83 -10.84
N LYS A 134 -10.99 -5.41 -10.56
CA LYS A 134 -11.29 -6.81 -10.90
C LYS A 134 -11.71 -7.00 -12.36
N LYS A 135 -12.27 -5.97 -12.98
CA LYS A 135 -12.75 -6.02 -14.36
C LYS A 135 -11.86 -5.18 -15.26
N ILE A 136 -11.70 -5.62 -16.50
CA ILE A 136 -10.91 -4.90 -17.51
C ILE A 136 -11.46 -3.50 -17.74
N GLU A 137 -12.79 -3.36 -17.81
CA GLU A 137 -13.45 -2.06 -18.01
C GLU A 137 -13.17 -1.10 -16.87
N THR A 138 -13.17 -1.59 -15.64
CA THR A 138 -12.85 -0.78 -14.45
C THR A 138 -11.39 -0.36 -14.47
N LYS A 139 -10.50 -1.28 -14.84
CA LYS A 139 -9.06 -0.99 -14.96
C LYS A 139 -8.82 0.10 -15.99
N ALA A 140 -9.42 -0.02 -17.17
CA ALA A 140 -9.30 0.98 -18.23
C ALA A 140 -9.83 2.34 -17.79
N ALA A 141 -10.99 2.38 -17.14
CA ALA A 141 -11.57 3.62 -16.63
C ALA A 141 -10.67 4.29 -15.58
N ARG A 142 -10.04 3.52 -14.70
CA ARG A 142 -9.11 4.04 -13.71
C ARG A 142 -7.84 4.60 -14.35
N ILE A 143 -7.32 3.96 -15.38
CA ILE A 143 -6.16 4.47 -16.13
C ILE A 143 -6.50 5.83 -16.77
N VAL A 144 -7.65 5.94 -17.42
CA VAL A 144 -8.12 7.19 -18.04
C VAL A 144 -8.22 8.29 -16.98
N LYS A 145 -8.80 7.96 -15.83
CA LYS A 145 -8.96 8.92 -14.74
C LYS A 145 -7.62 9.37 -14.17
N MET A 146 -6.68 8.44 -14.00
CA MET A 146 -5.31 8.78 -13.60
C MET A 146 -4.68 9.77 -14.57
N ILE A 147 -4.78 9.52 -15.87
CA ILE A 147 -4.20 10.38 -16.90
C ILE A 147 -4.80 11.80 -16.80
N LYS A 148 -6.11 11.92 -16.65
CA LYS A 148 -6.78 13.21 -16.49
C LYS A 148 -6.30 13.96 -15.25
N LEU A 149 -6.11 13.27 -14.13
CA LEU A 149 -5.61 13.88 -12.90
C LEU A 149 -4.16 14.35 -13.08
N LEU A 150 -3.33 13.52 -13.68
CA LEU A 150 -1.93 13.86 -13.91
C LEU A 150 -1.76 15.03 -14.89
N GLU A 151 -2.62 15.14 -15.90
CA GLU A 151 -2.63 16.29 -16.81
C GLU A 151 -2.92 17.60 -16.09
N ARG A 152 -3.66 17.53 -14.97
CA ARG A 152 -3.95 18.68 -14.11
C ARG A 152 -2.91 18.89 -13.01
N GLY A 153 -1.82 18.10 -13.01
CA GLY A 153 -0.81 18.16 -11.97
C GLY A 153 -1.28 17.66 -10.61
N LYS A 154 -2.20 16.70 -10.60
CA LYS A 154 -2.80 16.15 -9.37
C LYS A 154 -2.15 14.84 -8.95
N LYS A 155 -1.81 14.73 -7.68
CA LYS A 155 -1.41 13.48 -7.06
C LYS A 155 -2.67 12.68 -6.70
N PHE A 156 -2.51 11.39 -6.42
CA PHE A 156 -3.63 10.53 -6.02
C PHE A 156 -4.43 11.13 -4.85
N TRP A 157 -3.74 11.70 -3.84
CA TRP A 157 -4.37 12.27 -2.65
C TRP A 157 -4.98 13.66 -2.85
N ASP A 158 -4.69 14.31 -3.97
CA ASP A 158 -5.30 15.61 -4.32
C ASP A 158 -6.69 15.44 -4.94
N TRP A 159 -7.15 14.22 -4.99
CA TRP A 159 -8.41 13.84 -5.60
C TRP A 159 -9.58 14.32 -4.75
N PRO A 160 -10.57 15.03 -5.32
CA PRO A 160 -11.77 15.39 -4.58
C PRO A 160 -12.53 14.15 -4.11
N ALA A 161 -13.10 14.22 -2.89
CA ALA A 161 -13.82 13.09 -2.31
C ALA A 161 -14.96 12.58 -3.18
N GLN A 162 -15.55 13.45 -4.00
CA GLN A 162 -16.64 13.11 -4.93
C GLN A 162 -16.19 12.20 -6.08
N ASP A 163 -14.92 12.21 -6.41
CA ASP A 163 -14.35 11.44 -7.51
C ASP A 163 -13.78 10.11 -7.08
N SER A 164 -13.77 9.84 -5.78
CA SER A 164 -13.22 8.61 -5.21
C SER A 164 -14.16 7.40 -5.28
N ARG A 165 -15.35 7.56 -5.85
CA ARG A 165 -16.36 6.50 -5.98
C ARG A 165 -16.27 5.75 -7.29
#